data_7d61fcdb05928ef699762247fba46714
#
_entry.id   7d61fcdb05928ef699762247fba46714
#
_cell.length_a   1.000
_cell.length_b   1.000
_cell.length_c   1.000
_cell.angle_alpha   90.00
_cell.angle_beta   90.00
_cell.angle_gamma   90.00
#
_symmetry.space_group_name_H-M   'P 1'
#
loop_
_entity.id
_entity.type
_entity.pdbx_description
1 polymer ?
#
loop_
_entity_poly.entity_id
_entity_poly.type
_entity_poly.pdbx_seq_one_letter_code
_entity_poly.pdbx_strand_id
1 'polypeptide(L)'
;LTFDDGPGEYTETLLDTVEKYNIHVTFFMLGQNVEGRESTVQRMVQLGCEIGNHTWDHPSQTLPNMDLDSVVQEFQKTDDELVKACGQAATVCRAPYGAITEEQMAAVGKPFFMWSTDSLDWKLMDADADYNEIMNSDLSDGSIILMHDEYDTSVEAAMQFVDELK
;
A
#
# COMPACT_ATOMS: atom_id res chain seq x y z
N LEU A 1 2.83 -2.18 -9.38
CA LEU A 1 3.26 -1.34 -8.27
C LEU A 1 2.29 -1.43 -7.11
N THR A 2 2.80 -1.45 -5.88
CA THR A 2 2.01 -1.42 -4.66
C THR A 2 2.60 -0.40 -3.69
N PHE A 3 1.74 0.32 -2.97
CA PHE A 3 2.12 1.38 -2.05
C PHE A 3 1.53 1.13 -0.68
N ASP A 4 2.38 1.14 0.35
CA ASP A 4 2.01 0.92 1.74
C ASP A 4 2.00 2.25 2.53
N ASP A 5 1.36 2.25 3.69
CA ASP A 5 1.34 3.30 4.71
C ASP A 5 0.54 4.57 4.39
N GLY A 6 0.11 4.76 3.15
CA GLY A 6 -0.73 5.91 2.77
C GLY A 6 -2.17 5.85 3.31
N PRO A 7 -3.05 6.75 2.85
CA PRO A 7 -2.73 7.91 2.00
C PRO A 7 -1.93 8.98 2.75
N GLY A 8 -0.94 9.56 2.07
CA GLY A 8 -0.04 10.58 2.60
C GLY A 8 -0.11 11.90 1.85
N GLU A 9 0.84 12.78 2.12
CA GLU A 9 0.96 14.10 1.50
C GLU A 9 1.21 14.01 -0.02
N TYR A 10 1.97 12.98 -0.45
CA TYR A 10 2.42 12.84 -1.84
C TYR A 10 1.51 11.91 -2.68
N THR A 11 0.51 11.29 -2.08
CA THR A 11 -0.40 10.35 -2.76
C THR A 11 -1.13 10.99 -3.95
N GLU A 12 -1.59 12.25 -3.83
CA GLU A 12 -2.25 12.94 -4.94
C GLU A 12 -1.33 13.14 -6.15
N THR A 13 -0.04 13.44 -5.93
CA THR A 13 0.97 13.55 -7.00
C THR A 13 1.16 12.22 -7.72
N LEU A 14 1.17 11.11 -6.97
CA LEU A 14 1.22 9.77 -7.55
C LEU A 14 -0.03 9.46 -8.37
N LEU A 15 -1.21 9.84 -7.89
CA LEU A 15 -2.48 9.65 -8.60
C LEU A 15 -2.55 10.44 -9.91
N ASP A 16 -1.90 11.60 -10.02
CA ASP A 16 -1.77 12.32 -11.29
C ASP A 16 -1.02 11.48 -12.35
N THR A 17 0.02 10.76 -11.93
CA THR A 17 0.77 9.83 -12.81
C THR A 17 -0.06 8.60 -13.17
N VAL A 18 -0.77 8.03 -12.21
CA VAL A 18 -1.70 6.90 -12.42
C VAL A 18 -2.75 7.27 -13.48
N GLU A 19 -3.34 8.45 -13.36
CA GLU A 19 -4.34 8.99 -14.30
C GLU A 19 -3.73 9.27 -15.68
N LYS A 20 -2.59 9.99 -15.73
CA LYS A 20 -1.88 10.36 -16.96
C LYS A 20 -1.58 9.15 -17.84
N TYR A 21 -1.13 8.06 -17.24
CA TYR A 21 -0.74 6.85 -17.97
C TYR A 21 -1.83 5.78 -18.04
N ASN A 22 -2.99 6.03 -17.41
CA ASN A 22 -4.10 5.08 -17.34
C ASN A 22 -3.62 3.70 -16.85
N ILE A 23 -2.89 3.71 -15.74
CA ILE A 23 -2.40 2.49 -15.08
C ILE A 23 -3.22 2.22 -13.81
N HIS A 24 -3.11 1.01 -13.29
CA HIS A 24 -3.72 0.61 -12.04
C HIS A 24 -2.64 0.16 -11.07
N VAL A 25 -2.73 0.58 -9.83
CA VAL A 25 -1.83 0.22 -8.74
C VAL A 25 -2.63 -0.22 -7.53
N THR A 26 -1.98 -0.80 -6.54
CA THR A 26 -2.62 -1.19 -5.28
C THR A 26 -2.11 -0.29 -4.15
N PHE A 27 -3.03 0.25 -3.36
CA PHE A 27 -2.71 0.99 -2.14
C PHE A 27 -3.09 0.16 -0.92
N PHE A 28 -2.12 -0.22 -0.09
CA PHE A 28 -2.34 -0.84 1.21
C PHE A 28 -2.32 0.25 2.28
N MET A 29 -3.49 0.76 2.64
CA MET A 29 -3.63 1.96 3.45
C MET A 29 -3.69 1.66 4.95
N LEU A 30 -3.13 2.56 5.75
CA LEU A 30 -3.37 2.61 7.19
C LEU A 30 -4.71 3.31 7.45
N GLY A 31 -5.56 2.68 8.24
CA GLY A 31 -6.89 3.21 8.52
C GLY A 31 -6.88 4.61 9.16
N GLN A 32 -5.92 4.87 10.05
CA GLN A 32 -5.76 6.19 10.68
C GLN A 32 -5.44 7.32 9.70
N ASN A 33 -4.86 7.00 8.53
CA ASN A 33 -4.46 7.99 7.52
C ASN A 33 -5.60 8.31 6.53
N VAL A 34 -6.69 7.54 6.56
CA VAL A 34 -7.86 7.73 5.70
C VAL A 34 -8.69 8.92 6.16
N GLU A 35 -8.85 9.13 7.47
CA GLU A 35 -9.59 10.26 8.04
C GLU A 35 -8.98 11.59 7.57
N GLY A 36 -9.81 12.45 6.98
CA GLY A 36 -9.40 13.73 6.40
C GLY A 36 -8.79 13.64 4.99
N ARG A 37 -8.69 12.42 4.43
CA ARG A 37 -8.22 12.16 3.04
C ARG A 37 -9.22 11.33 2.23
N GLU A 38 -10.50 11.41 2.57
CA GLU A 38 -11.57 10.63 1.93
C GLU A 38 -11.64 10.90 0.42
N SER A 39 -11.41 12.14 -0.01
CA SER A 39 -11.39 12.52 -1.43
C SER A 39 -10.27 11.82 -2.20
N THR A 40 -9.11 11.64 -1.59
CA THR A 40 -7.97 10.91 -2.18
C THR A 40 -8.32 9.43 -2.36
N VAL A 41 -8.91 8.80 -1.34
CA VAL A 41 -9.36 7.40 -1.42
C VAL A 41 -10.46 7.23 -2.48
N GLN A 42 -11.41 8.18 -2.57
CA GLN A 42 -12.42 8.17 -3.62
C GLN A 42 -11.80 8.29 -5.02
N ARG A 43 -10.76 9.12 -5.18
CA ARG A 43 -10.02 9.26 -6.44
C ARG A 43 -9.31 7.96 -6.81
N MET A 44 -8.68 7.25 -5.85
CA MET A 44 -8.10 5.92 -6.09
C MET A 44 -9.13 4.95 -6.69
N VAL A 45 -10.33 4.90 -6.10
CA VAL A 45 -11.43 4.06 -6.59
C VAL A 45 -11.87 4.48 -8.01
N GLN A 46 -12.02 5.78 -8.26
CA GLN A 46 -12.43 6.32 -9.57
C GLN A 46 -11.41 5.99 -10.66
N LEU A 47 -10.12 5.96 -10.32
CA LEU A 47 -9.03 5.59 -11.24
C LEU A 47 -8.86 4.08 -11.38
N GLY A 48 -9.70 3.27 -10.71
CA GLY A 48 -9.64 1.80 -10.81
C GLY A 48 -8.47 1.16 -10.05
N CYS A 49 -7.87 1.87 -9.09
CA CYS A 49 -6.85 1.31 -8.24
C CYS A 49 -7.45 0.28 -7.27
N GLU A 50 -6.66 -0.71 -6.90
CA GLU A 50 -7.02 -1.69 -5.89
C GLU A 50 -6.90 -1.08 -4.49
N ILE A 51 -7.93 -1.27 -3.67
CA ILE A 51 -7.99 -0.77 -2.28
C ILE A 51 -7.60 -1.90 -1.34
N GLY A 52 -6.47 -1.74 -0.68
CA GLY A 52 -5.90 -2.67 0.27
C GLY A 52 -5.88 -2.13 1.70
N ASN A 53 -5.77 -3.05 2.65
CA ASN A 53 -5.77 -2.80 4.08
C ASN A 53 -4.40 -3.16 4.67
N HIS A 54 -3.77 -2.21 5.39
CA HIS A 54 -2.46 -2.36 6.01
C HIS A 54 -2.50 -2.20 7.54
N THR A 55 -3.62 -2.58 8.18
CA THR A 55 -3.93 -2.34 9.59
C THR A 55 -4.36 -0.89 9.88
N TRP A 56 -4.72 -0.61 11.14
CA TRP A 56 -5.15 0.72 11.54
C TRP A 56 -3.98 1.71 11.67
N ASP A 57 -2.93 1.33 12.41
CA ASP A 57 -1.85 2.25 12.79
C ASP A 57 -0.44 1.66 12.65
N HIS A 58 -0.27 0.56 11.91
CA HIS A 58 1.01 -0.13 11.73
C HIS A 58 1.67 -0.47 13.08
N PRO A 59 1.10 -1.41 13.86
CA PRO A 59 1.56 -1.68 15.23
C PRO A 59 3.07 -1.94 15.29
N SER A 60 3.76 -1.32 16.25
CA SER A 60 5.19 -1.53 16.47
C SER A 60 5.51 -2.96 16.95
N GLN A 61 4.54 -3.61 17.59
CA GLN A 61 4.58 -5.04 17.87
C GLN A 61 4.08 -5.78 16.62
N THR A 62 4.89 -6.71 16.09
CA THR A 62 4.48 -7.49 14.92
C THR A 62 3.23 -8.33 15.22
N LEU A 63 2.36 -8.48 14.22
CA LEU A 63 1.07 -9.16 14.37
C LEU A 63 1.19 -10.57 15.00
N PRO A 64 2.20 -11.41 14.66
CA PRO A 64 2.36 -12.72 15.31
C PRO A 64 2.53 -12.68 16.84
N ASN A 65 2.93 -11.54 17.40
CA ASN A 65 3.09 -11.34 18.84
C ASN A 65 1.86 -10.71 19.51
N MET A 66 0.83 -10.37 18.74
CA MET A 66 -0.44 -9.82 19.23
C MET A 66 -1.47 -10.94 19.42
N ASP A 67 -2.44 -10.73 20.31
CA ASP A 67 -3.57 -11.65 20.41
C ASP A 67 -4.48 -11.55 19.16
N LEU A 68 -5.15 -12.66 18.86
CA LEU A 68 -5.94 -12.80 17.63
C LEU A 68 -7.02 -11.75 17.48
N ASP A 69 -7.73 -11.45 18.58
CA ASP A 69 -8.83 -10.47 18.57
C ASP A 69 -8.31 -9.07 18.24
N SER A 70 -7.17 -8.68 18.82
CA SER A 70 -6.52 -7.40 18.53
C SER A 70 -6.11 -7.30 17.05
N VAL A 71 -5.55 -8.37 16.46
CA VAL A 71 -5.21 -8.40 15.04
C VAL A 71 -6.44 -8.23 14.16
N VAL A 72 -7.52 -8.96 14.44
CA VAL A 72 -8.78 -8.84 13.68
C VAL A 72 -9.34 -7.42 13.78
N GLN A 73 -9.26 -6.78 14.96
CA GLN A 73 -9.72 -5.41 15.16
C GLN A 73 -8.92 -4.38 14.35
N GLU A 74 -7.60 -4.56 14.22
CA GLU A 74 -6.75 -3.69 13.38
C GLU A 74 -7.26 -3.62 11.93
N PHE A 75 -7.55 -4.78 11.33
CA PHE A 75 -8.06 -4.84 9.97
C PHE A 75 -9.53 -4.41 9.87
N GLN A 76 -10.37 -4.79 10.83
CA GLN A 76 -11.79 -4.42 10.81
C GLN A 76 -11.98 -2.90 10.93
N LYS A 77 -11.26 -2.25 11.84
CA LYS A 77 -11.33 -0.80 12.03
C LYS A 77 -10.92 -0.02 10.76
N THR A 78 -9.92 -0.52 10.06
CA THR A 78 -9.49 0.05 8.78
C THR A 78 -10.55 -0.14 7.70
N ASP A 79 -11.14 -1.33 7.59
CA ASP A 79 -12.23 -1.57 6.65
C ASP A 79 -13.45 -0.68 6.91
N ASP A 80 -13.81 -0.50 8.19
CA ASP A 80 -14.92 0.37 8.58
C ASP A 80 -14.66 1.83 8.16
N GLU A 81 -13.41 2.29 8.27
CA GLU A 81 -13.02 3.63 7.83
C GLU A 81 -13.02 3.78 6.29
N LEU A 82 -12.53 2.77 5.57
CA LEU A 82 -12.59 2.73 4.11
C LEU A 82 -14.04 2.74 3.60
N VAL A 83 -14.94 2.00 4.25
CA VAL A 83 -16.39 2.02 3.90
C VAL A 83 -16.97 3.43 4.10
N LYS A 84 -16.61 4.14 5.16
CA LYS A 84 -17.05 5.54 5.36
C LYS A 84 -16.50 6.46 4.28
N ALA A 85 -15.22 6.29 3.93
CA ALA A 85 -14.52 7.16 2.98
C ALA A 85 -15.00 6.98 1.54
N CYS A 86 -15.13 5.74 1.07
CA CYS A 86 -15.38 5.43 -0.36
C CYS A 86 -16.49 4.41 -0.62
N GLY A 87 -17.20 3.95 0.41
CA GLY A 87 -18.34 3.04 0.26
C GLY A 87 -17.99 1.55 0.12
N GLN A 88 -16.72 1.19 0.21
CA GLN A 88 -16.25 -0.20 0.10
C GLN A 88 -15.14 -0.51 1.09
N ALA A 89 -15.13 -1.75 1.62
CA ALA A 89 -14.01 -2.28 2.37
C ALA A 89 -12.85 -2.68 1.43
N ALA A 90 -11.67 -2.85 2.00
CA ALA A 90 -10.55 -3.40 1.25
C ALA A 90 -10.84 -4.82 0.76
N THR A 91 -10.36 -5.15 -0.42
CA THR A 91 -10.50 -6.49 -1.03
C THR A 91 -9.29 -7.38 -0.74
N VAL A 92 -8.14 -6.76 -0.46
CA VAL A 92 -6.86 -7.40 -0.20
C VAL A 92 -6.20 -6.80 1.04
N CYS A 93 -5.29 -7.55 1.66
CA CYS A 93 -4.54 -7.11 2.83
C CYS A 93 -3.04 -7.30 2.64
N ARG A 94 -2.26 -6.50 3.36
CA ARG A 94 -0.83 -6.71 3.55
C ARG A 94 -0.51 -6.52 5.04
N ALA A 95 0.24 -7.45 5.60
CA ALA A 95 0.66 -7.37 7.00
C ALA A 95 1.85 -6.42 7.15
N PRO A 96 1.86 -5.53 8.16
CA PRO A 96 3.04 -4.78 8.55
C PRO A 96 4.26 -5.68 8.68
N TYR A 97 5.40 -5.23 8.18
CA TYR A 97 6.67 -5.98 8.14
C TYR A 97 6.60 -7.33 7.40
N GLY A 98 5.53 -7.60 6.64
CA GLY A 98 5.26 -8.90 6.04
C GLY A 98 5.02 -10.03 7.05
N ALA A 99 4.71 -9.72 8.31
CA ALA A 99 4.64 -10.67 9.41
C ALA A 99 3.20 -10.93 9.85
N ILE A 100 2.71 -12.13 9.58
CA ILE A 100 1.37 -12.60 10.00
C ILE A 100 1.34 -14.13 10.04
N THR A 101 0.57 -14.72 10.94
CA THR A 101 0.38 -16.18 10.99
C THR A 101 -0.79 -16.64 10.11
N GLU A 102 -0.79 -17.92 9.73
CA GLU A 102 -1.90 -18.52 8.96
C GLU A 102 -3.23 -18.43 9.73
N GLU A 103 -3.20 -18.61 11.07
CA GLU A 103 -4.37 -18.46 11.92
C GLU A 103 -4.94 -17.04 11.88
N GLN A 104 -4.07 -16.03 11.95
CA GLN A 104 -4.46 -14.62 11.87
C GLN A 104 -5.01 -14.28 10.48
N MET A 105 -4.37 -14.74 9.40
CA MET A 105 -4.89 -14.56 8.03
C MET A 105 -6.29 -15.18 7.88
N ALA A 106 -6.48 -16.40 8.40
CA ALA A 106 -7.76 -17.08 8.35
C ALA A 106 -8.85 -16.34 9.15
N ALA A 107 -8.49 -15.76 10.29
CA ALA A 107 -9.42 -14.99 11.13
C ALA A 107 -9.82 -13.66 10.49
N VAL A 108 -8.91 -12.96 9.82
CA VAL A 108 -9.20 -11.75 9.04
C VAL A 108 -10.07 -12.08 7.82
N GLY A 109 -9.89 -13.26 7.21
CA GLY A 109 -10.77 -13.80 6.17
C GLY A 109 -10.63 -13.11 4.81
N LYS A 110 -9.50 -12.46 4.54
CA LYS A 110 -9.17 -11.82 3.26
C LYS A 110 -7.84 -12.33 2.69
N PRO A 111 -7.61 -12.23 1.38
CA PRO A 111 -6.31 -12.58 0.81
C PRO A 111 -5.21 -11.60 1.22
N PHE A 112 -4.05 -12.13 1.56
CA PHE A 112 -2.85 -11.38 1.90
C PHE A 112 -1.83 -11.45 0.78
N PHE A 113 -1.27 -10.30 0.42
CA PHE A 113 -0.24 -10.18 -0.60
C PHE A 113 1.02 -9.55 -0.02
N MET A 114 2.14 -10.22 -0.16
CA MET A 114 3.47 -9.71 0.14
C MET A 114 4.07 -9.09 -1.13
N TRP A 115 5.37 -9.03 -1.24
CA TRP A 115 6.09 -8.50 -2.40
C TRP A 115 7.18 -9.47 -2.87
N SER A 116 7.56 -9.34 -4.12
CA SER A 116 8.70 -10.04 -4.71
C SER A 116 9.93 -9.14 -4.83
N THR A 117 9.72 -7.83 -4.85
CA THR A 117 10.76 -6.81 -5.00
C THR A 117 10.51 -5.70 -3.98
N ASP A 118 11.51 -5.42 -3.15
CA ASP A 118 11.53 -4.31 -2.21
C ASP A 118 12.34 -3.17 -2.84
N SER A 119 11.75 -2.00 -3.00
CA SER A 119 12.44 -0.80 -3.51
C SER A 119 13.47 -0.24 -2.52
N LEU A 120 13.37 -0.64 -1.25
CA LEU A 120 14.13 -0.09 -0.13
C LEU A 120 13.95 1.43 0.07
N ASP A 121 12.89 2.02 -0.47
CA ASP A 121 12.58 3.45 -0.40
C ASP A 121 12.51 3.96 1.05
N TRP A 122 11.91 3.18 1.95
CA TRP A 122 11.86 3.45 3.39
C TRP A 122 13.24 3.60 4.06
N LYS A 123 14.29 3.12 3.41
CA LYS A 123 15.67 3.10 3.93
C LYS A 123 16.59 4.04 3.16
N LEU A 124 16.49 4.09 1.84
CA LEU A 124 17.39 4.85 0.98
C LEU A 124 17.01 6.33 0.95
N MET A 125 15.72 6.65 0.92
CA MET A 125 15.20 8.02 0.92
C MET A 125 15.82 8.88 -0.19
N ASP A 126 16.01 8.29 -1.37
CA ASP A 126 16.65 8.91 -2.54
C ASP A 126 16.02 8.32 -3.81
N ALA A 127 15.37 9.15 -4.62
CA ALA A 127 14.55 8.71 -5.75
C ALA A 127 15.35 7.92 -6.80
N ASP A 128 16.58 8.35 -7.10
CA ASP A 128 17.41 7.65 -8.07
C ASP A 128 17.89 6.30 -7.52
N ALA A 129 18.19 6.22 -6.21
CA ALA A 129 18.58 4.98 -5.57
C ALA A 129 17.40 3.98 -5.51
N ASP A 130 16.22 4.46 -5.12
CA ASP A 130 14.98 3.65 -5.06
C ASP A 130 14.62 3.11 -6.46
N TYR A 131 14.67 3.97 -7.48
CA TYR A 131 14.47 3.57 -8.88
C TYR A 131 15.49 2.52 -9.33
N ASN A 132 16.78 2.74 -9.05
CA ASN A 132 17.83 1.80 -9.42
C ASN A 132 17.69 0.45 -8.70
N GLU A 133 17.23 0.42 -7.45
CA GLU A 133 16.98 -0.81 -6.72
C GLU A 133 15.90 -1.65 -7.42
N ILE A 134 14.82 -1.00 -7.88
CA ILE A 134 13.76 -1.65 -8.65
C ILE A 134 14.33 -2.17 -9.98
N MET A 135 15.01 -1.33 -10.76
CA MET A 135 15.48 -1.66 -12.11
C MET A 135 16.59 -2.72 -12.14
N ASN A 136 17.39 -2.84 -11.07
CA ASN A 136 18.42 -3.86 -10.94
C ASN A 136 17.89 -5.18 -10.34
N SER A 137 16.63 -5.22 -9.93
CA SER A 137 16.00 -6.44 -9.43
C SER A 137 15.60 -7.37 -10.60
N ASP A 138 15.33 -8.64 -10.28
CA ASP A 138 14.90 -9.64 -11.26
C ASP A 138 13.38 -9.51 -11.53
N LEU A 139 13.00 -8.46 -12.27
CA LEU A 139 11.60 -8.19 -12.61
C LEU A 139 11.08 -9.14 -13.68
N SER A 140 9.86 -9.57 -13.50
CA SER A 140 9.12 -10.40 -14.46
C SER A 140 7.63 -10.09 -14.41
N ASP A 141 6.88 -10.62 -15.37
CA ASP A 141 5.42 -10.55 -15.32
C ASP A 141 4.89 -11.14 -14.01
N GLY A 142 4.08 -10.37 -13.29
CA GLY A 142 3.57 -10.76 -11.98
C GLY A 142 4.43 -10.32 -10.79
N SER A 143 5.56 -9.64 -10.99
CA SER A 143 6.32 -9.04 -9.89
C SER A 143 5.47 -8.03 -9.12
N ILE A 144 5.52 -8.13 -7.80
CA ILE A 144 4.87 -7.20 -6.87
C ILE A 144 5.95 -6.34 -6.23
N ILE A 145 5.94 -5.05 -6.52
CA ILE A 145 6.96 -4.09 -6.05
C ILE A 145 6.41 -3.34 -4.84
N LEU A 146 7.12 -3.41 -3.71
CA LEU A 146 6.84 -2.65 -2.50
C LEU A 146 7.42 -1.26 -2.58
N MET A 147 6.58 -0.26 -2.36
CA MET A 147 6.92 1.16 -2.21
C MET A 147 6.03 1.78 -1.13
N HIS A 148 6.30 3.04 -0.76
CA HIS A 148 5.52 3.79 0.23
C HIS A 148 5.18 5.17 -0.33
N ASP A 149 3.90 5.53 -0.37
CA ASP A 149 3.44 6.82 -0.92
C ASP A 149 3.43 7.98 0.10
N GLU A 150 3.99 7.73 1.27
CA GLU A 150 4.22 8.75 2.29
C GLU A 150 5.52 9.57 2.07
N TYR A 151 6.45 9.08 1.21
CA TYR A 151 7.72 9.76 0.90
C TYR A 151 7.69 10.37 -0.50
N ASP A 152 8.20 11.61 -0.63
CA ASP A 152 8.34 12.29 -1.93
C ASP A 152 9.32 11.56 -2.86
N THR A 153 10.44 11.08 -2.32
CA THR A 153 11.44 10.30 -3.06
C THR A 153 10.87 9.01 -3.64
N SER A 154 10.03 8.30 -2.89
CA SER A 154 9.35 7.09 -3.37
C SER A 154 8.39 7.38 -4.50
N VAL A 155 7.60 8.44 -4.38
CA VAL A 155 6.67 8.87 -5.43
C VAL A 155 7.44 9.29 -6.68
N GLU A 156 8.55 10.03 -6.55
CA GLU A 156 9.41 10.39 -7.67
C GLU A 156 10.01 9.15 -8.36
N ALA A 157 10.54 8.19 -7.59
CA ALA A 157 11.04 6.92 -8.12
C ALA A 157 9.97 6.13 -8.87
N ALA A 158 8.76 6.05 -8.31
CA ALA A 158 7.63 5.41 -8.96
C ALA A 158 7.25 6.08 -10.29
N MET A 159 7.28 7.41 -10.35
CA MET A 159 7.02 8.18 -11.57
C MET A 159 8.07 7.91 -12.64
N GLN A 160 9.36 7.88 -12.27
CA GLN A 160 10.46 7.53 -13.17
C GLN A 160 10.28 6.10 -13.73
N PHE A 161 9.96 5.14 -12.86
CA PHE A 161 9.73 3.75 -13.25
C PHE A 161 8.56 3.60 -14.24
N VAL A 162 7.47 4.30 -14.01
CA VAL A 162 6.31 4.29 -14.93
C VAL A 162 6.64 4.95 -16.27
N ASP A 163 7.40 6.05 -16.26
CA ASP A 163 7.83 6.73 -17.48
C ASP A 163 8.72 5.84 -18.36
N GLU A 164 9.60 5.03 -17.75
CA GLU A 164 10.50 4.10 -18.49
C GLU A 164 9.74 2.92 -19.14
N LEU A 165 8.65 2.47 -18.53
CA LEU A 165 7.86 1.33 -19.02
C LEU A 165 6.83 1.70 -20.10
N LYS A 166 6.64 2.99 -20.39
CA LYS A 166 5.63 3.50 -21.35
C LYS A 166 6.23 4.07 -22.61
#